data_383172ff0128663c8fa9c2e0897f1a83
#
_entry.id   383172ff0128663c8fa9c2e0897f1a83
#
_cell.length_a   1.000
_cell.length_b   1.000
_cell.length_c   1.000
_cell.angle_alpha   90.00
_cell.angle_beta   90.00
_cell.angle_gamma   90.00
#
_symmetry.space_group_name_H-M   'P 1'
#
loop_
_entity.id
_entity.type
_entity.pdbx_description
1 polymer ?
#
loop_
_entity_poly.entity_id
_entity_poly.type
_entity_poly.pdbx_seq_one_letter_code
_entity_poly.pdbx_strand_id
1 'polypeptide(L)'
;MIKEEIRILGIDDGPFTKNDKEVIVIGVIFRGGEFIDGLLRTYVSVDGLDATEKLSEMINSSKHKQQLKVIMLDGITLGGFNIIDIKKLYSETKIPVIVINRKIPDLKSIKTALEKNFEDFEKRWKMILNAGKIKELKLEKFSIYYQNLGLEDEETEEIILLSTKHAQIPEPLRVAHLIATGIVKGESEGHA
;
A
#
# COMPACT_ATOMS: atom_id res chain seq x y z
N MET A 1 -17.38 -6.07 14.49
CA MET A 1 -17.38 -4.59 14.71
C MET A 1 -15.95 -4.14 14.97
N ILE A 2 -15.41 -3.34 14.08
CA ILE A 2 -14.05 -2.80 14.15
C ILE A 2 -14.01 -1.69 15.22
N LYS A 3 -12.93 -1.63 15.99
CA LYS A 3 -12.76 -0.53 16.97
C LYS A 3 -12.41 0.77 16.23
N GLU A 4 -13.02 1.88 16.62
CA GLU A 4 -12.76 3.20 16.02
C GLU A 4 -11.27 3.59 16.03
N GLU A 5 -10.53 3.22 17.08
CA GLU A 5 -9.10 3.47 17.24
C GLU A 5 -8.20 2.33 16.73
N ILE A 6 -8.68 1.53 15.76
CA ILE A 6 -7.84 0.50 15.14
C ILE A 6 -6.55 1.11 14.57
N ARG A 7 -5.38 0.49 14.84
CA ARG A 7 -4.12 0.96 14.27
C ARG A 7 -3.89 0.41 12.87
N ILE A 8 -3.88 1.32 11.91
CA ILE A 8 -3.70 1.07 10.48
C ILE A 8 -2.30 1.59 10.10
N LEU A 9 -1.51 0.76 9.42
CA LEU A 9 -0.26 1.18 8.79
C LEU A 9 -0.52 1.44 7.31
N GLY A 10 -0.64 2.70 6.92
CA GLY A 10 -0.71 3.11 5.51
C GLY A 10 0.68 3.26 4.91
N ILE A 11 0.92 2.66 3.76
CA ILE A 11 2.23 2.65 3.09
C ILE A 11 2.10 3.20 1.68
N ASP A 12 2.99 4.13 1.34
CA ASP A 12 3.16 4.69 -0.01
C ASP A 12 4.62 5.04 -0.26
N ASP A 13 5.02 5.17 -1.54
CA ASP A 13 6.35 5.59 -1.94
C ASP A 13 6.40 7.08 -2.34
N GLY A 14 7.60 7.62 -2.36
CA GLY A 14 7.86 8.97 -2.83
C GLY A 14 7.97 9.02 -4.36
N PRO A 15 7.91 10.24 -4.94
CA PRO A 15 8.19 10.43 -6.34
C PRO A 15 9.65 10.05 -6.66
N PHE A 16 9.85 9.46 -7.83
CA PHE A 16 11.16 9.04 -8.32
C PHE A 16 11.26 9.21 -9.83
N THR A 17 12.48 9.13 -10.33
CA THR A 17 12.80 9.16 -11.78
C THR A 17 13.40 7.83 -12.21
N LYS A 18 13.48 7.59 -13.51
CA LYS A 18 14.12 6.38 -14.05
C LYS A 18 15.62 6.26 -13.74
N ASN A 19 16.26 7.35 -13.31
CA ASN A 19 17.67 7.38 -12.96
C ASN A 19 17.91 7.06 -11.49
N ASP A 20 16.87 7.07 -10.67
CA ASP A 20 16.98 6.76 -9.26
C ASP A 20 17.12 5.23 -9.07
N LYS A 21 18.01 4.85 -8.19
CA LYS A 21 18.22 3.43 -7.86
C LYS A 21 17.25 2.93 -6.82
N GLU A 22 16.87 3.82 -5.91
CA GLU A 22 16.01 3.53 -4.77
C GLU A 22 14.97 4.65 -4.60
N VAL A 23 13.85 4.31 -4.05
CA VAL A 23 12.79 5.26 -3.67
C VAL A 23 12.48 5.13 -2.19
N ILE A 24 12.23 6.26 -1.54
CA ILE A 24 11.78 6.29 -0.15
C ILE A 24 10.36 5.73 -0.06
N VAL A 25 10.14 4.90 0.94
CA VAL A 25 8.82 4.37 1.31
C VAL A 25 8.47 4.85 2.70
N ILE A 26 7.30 5.44 2.85
CA ILE A 26 6.76 5.95 4.11
C ILE A 26 5.64 5.05 4.59
N GLY A 27 5.72 4.65 5.85
CA GLY A 27 4.64 4.01 6.57
C GLY A 27 4.08 4.95 7.63
N VAL A 28 2.78 5.26 7.59
CA VAL A 28 2.13 6.10 8.58
C VAL A 28 1.20 5.24 9.42
N ILE A 29 1.40 5.27 10.73
CA ILE A 29 0.54 4.58 11.69
C ILE A 29 -0.56 5.54 12.09
N PHE A 30 -1.79 5.16 11.78
CA PHE A 30 -2.99 5.92 12.08
C PHE A 30 -3.86 5.19 13.10
N ARG A 31 -4.58 5.93 13.92
CA ARG A 31 -5.71 5.43 14.71
C ARG A 31 -7.01 5.73 13.97
N GLY A 32 -7.66 4.67 13.47
CA GLY A 32 -8.81 4.82 12.59
C GLY A 32 -8.46 5.70 11.39
N GLY A 33 -9.22 6.76 11.20
CA GLY A 33 -8.94 7.83 10.23
C GLY A 33 -8.69 9.19 10.89
N GLU A 34 -8.40 9.22 12.21
CA GLU A 34 -8.46 10.47 12.99
C GLU A 34 -7.09 11.12 13.18
N PHE A 35 -6.08 10.38 13.59
CA PHE A 35 -4.77 10.99 13.86
C PHE A 35 -3.58 10.04 13.68
N ILE A 36 -2.42 10.64 13.43
CA ILE A 36 -1.14 9.95 13.28
C ILE A 36 -0.63 9.52 14.68
N ASP A 37 -0.28 8.23 14.80
CA ASP A 37 0.30 7.64 16.01
C ASP A 37 1.80 7.32 15.86
N GLY A 38 2.31 7.30 14.63
CA GLY A 38 3.73 7.06 14.35
C GLY A 38 4.08 7.04 12.88
N LEU A 39 5.38 7.04 12.62
CA LEU A 39 5.95 7.00 11.27
C LEU A 39 7.01 5.91 11.18
N LEU A 40 7.05 5.22 10.07
CA LEU A 40 8.09 4.29 9.66
C LEU A 40 8.64 4.73 8.31
N ARG A 41 9.88 4.33 7.99
CA ARG A 41 10.44 4.52 6.67
C ARG A 41 11.35 3.39 6.27
N THR A 42 11.42 3.12 4.98
CA THR A 42 12.43 2.28 4.36
C THR A 42 12.75 2.78 2.95
N TYR A 43 13.59 2.08 2.23
CA TYR A 43 13.88 2.32 0.82
C TYR A 43 13.73 1.01 0.06
N VAL A 44 13.22 1.10 -1.16
CA VAL A 44 13.09 -0.05 -2.07
C VAL A 44 13.75 0.29 -3.41
N SER A 45 14.27 -0.72 -4.08
CA SER A 45 14.88 -0.55 -5.39
C SER A 45 13.84 -0.17 -6.44
N VAL A 46 14.15 0.80 -7.30
CA VAL A 46 13.29 1.13 -8.45
C VAL A 46 13.23 -0.09 -9.38
N ASP A 47 12.02 -0.51 -9.73
CA ASP A 47 11.75 -1.71 -10.54
C ASP A 47 12.38 -3.02 -9.99
N GLY A 48 12.71 -3.05 -8.69
CA GLY A 48 13.33 -4.18 -8.01
C GLY A 48 12.36 -5.32 -7.69
N LEU A 49 12.77 -6.21 -6.76
CA LEU A 49 11.99 -7.31 -6.22
C LEU A 49 12.10 -7.39 -4.69
N ASP A 50 12.57 -6.33 -4.07
CA ASP A 50 12.88 -6.27 -2.63
C ASP A 50 11.80 -5.60 -1.79
N ALA A 51 10.72 -5.07 -2.40
CA ALA A 51 9.66 -4.35 -1.68
C ALA A 51 9.07 -5.17 -0.53
N THR A 52 8.74 -6.43 -0.77
CA THR A 52 8.13 -7.29 0.26
C THR A 52 9.07 -7.49 1.46
N GLU A 53 10.36 -7.78 1.19
CA GLU A 53 11.36 -7.99 2.22
C GLU A 53 11.60 -6.72 3.04
N LYS A 54 11.79 -5.58 2.36
CA LYS A 54 12.01 -4.27 2.99
C LYS A 54 10.83 -3.84 3.86
N LEU A 55 9.59 -4.08 3.40
CA LEU A 55 8.39 -3.83 4.21
C LEU A 55 8.32 -4.75 5.42
N SER A 56 8.58 -6.05 5.23
CA SER A 56 8.58 -7.02 6.32
C SER A 56 9.61 -6.67 7.40
N GLU A 57 10.84 -6.30 7.00
CA GLU A 57 11.88 -5.85 7.91
C GLU A 57 11.48 -4.59 8.68
N MET A 58 10.98 -3.56 7.96
CA MET A 58 10.52 -2.30 8.54
C MET A 58 9.43 -2.53 9.59
N ILE A 59 8.45 -3.36 9.28
CA ILE A 59 7.32 -3.63 10.17
C ILE A 59 7.76 -4.49 11.36
N ASN A 60 8.52 -5.56 11.11
CA ASN A 60 8.91 -6.51 12.15
C ASN A 60 9.89 -5.92 13.17
N SER A 61 10.73 -4.99 12.76
CA SER A 61 11.66 -4.28 13.64
C SER A 61 11.00 -3.12 14.41
N SER A 62 9.78 -2.74 14.05
CA SER A 62 9.08 -1.62 14.67
C SER A 62 8.58 -1.97 16.08
N LYS A 63 8.78 -1.04 17.03
CA LYS A 63 8.15 -1.10 18.37
C LYS A 63 6.62 -1.11 18.31
N HIS A 64 6.02 -0.64 17.21
CA HIS A 64 4.58 -0.57 17.03
C HIS A 64 3.97 -1.87 16.52
N LYS A 65 4.78 -2.84 16.05
CA LYS A 65 4.31 -4.06 15.39
C LYS A 65 3.15 -4.75 16.11
N GLN A 66 3.26 -4.96 17.40
CA GLN A 66 2.23 -5.68 18.19
C GLN A 66 0.89 -4.95 18.25
N GLN A 67 0.89 -3.66 17.99
CA GLN A 67 -0.30 -2.82 18.05
C GLN A 67 -0.95 -2.65 16.68
N LEU A 68 -0.22 -2.91 15.59
CA LEU A 68 -0.75 -2.85 14.23
C LEU A 68 -1.78 -3.94 14.01
N LYS A 69 -2.91 -3.59 13.39
CA LYS A 69 -4.02 -4.50 13.11
C LYS A 69 -4.22 -4.74 11.62
N VAL A 70 -3.78 -3.80 10.78
CA VAL A 70 -3.86 -3.92 9.33
C VAL A 70 -2.76 -3.10 8.66
N ILE A 71 -2.23 -3.63 7.56
CA ILE A 71 -1.35 -2.95 6.62
C ILE A 71 -2.22 -2.53 5.43
N MET A 72 -2.14 -1.27 5.03
CA MET A 72 -2.85 -0.72 3.89
C MET A 72 -1.83 -0.18 2.89
N LEU A 73 -1.94 -0.59 1.62
CA LEU A 73 -1.00 -0.28 0.54
C LEU A 73 -1.69 0.59 -0.51
N ASP A 74 -1.05 1.66 -0.99
CA ASP A 74 -1.50 2.43 -2.16
C ASP A 74 -1.03 1.72 -3.44
N GLY A 75 -1.85 0.79 -3.93
CA GLY A 75 -1.46 -0.14 -4.99
C GLY A 75 -0.61 -1.32 -4.49
N ILE A 76 -0.30 -2.23 -5.44
CA ILE A 76 0.46 -3.45 -5.17
C ILE A 76 1.94 -3.32 -5.51
N THR A 77 2.37 -2.14 -5.95
CA THR A 77 3.75 -1.87 -6.38
C THR A 77 4.32 -0.66 -5.65
N LEU A 78 5.63 -0.65 -5.45
CA LEU A 78 6.40 0.49 -4.98
C LEU A 78 7.58 0.71 -5.92
N GLY A 79 8.03 1.95 -6.09
CA GLY A 79 9.17 2.24 -6.94
C GLY A 79 9.03 1.68 -8.36
N GLY A 80 7.89 1.89 -9.00
CA GLY A 80 7.60 1.35 -10.32
C GLY A 80 6.99 -0.06 -10.27
N PHE A 81 7.67 -1.05 -10.86
CA PHE A 81 7.20 -2.44 -10.88
C PHE A 81 7.84 -3.32 -9.79
N ASN A 82 8.27 -2.76 -8.67
CA ASN A 82 8.70 -3.54 -7.50
C ASN A 82 7.45 -4.05 -6.76
N ILE A 83 7.04 -5.26 -7.10
CA ILE A 83 5.73 -5.81 -6.73
C ILE A 83 5.78 -6.38 -5.31
N ILE A 84 4.77 -6.07 -4.52
CA ILE A 84 4.60 -6.58 -3.16
C ILE A 84 3.86 -7.92 -3.23
N ASP A 85 4.51 -8.99 -2.78
CA ASP A 85 3.85 -10.27 -2.54
C ASP A 85 3.09 -10.19 -1.21
N ILE A 86 1.79 -9.89 -1.28
CA ILE A 86 0.96 -9.73 -0.07
C ILE A 86 0.80 -11.02 0.73
N LYS A 87 0.94 -12.20 0.10
CA LYS A 87 0.92 -13.48 0.82
C LYS A 87 2.16 -13.65 1.66
N LYS A 88 3.34 -13.32 1.07
CA LYS A 88 4.61 -13.34 1.80
C LYS A 88 4.60 -12.28 2.91
N LEU A 89 4.17 -11.05 2.62
CA LEU A 89 4.08 -9.98 3.61
C LEU A 89 3.19 -10.37 4.80
N TYR A 90 2.00 -10.93 4.53
CA TYR A 90 1.12 -11.45 5.58
C TYR A 90 1.76 -12.60 6.37
N SER A 91 2.40 -13.54 5.68
CA SER A 91 3.03 -14.69 6.34
C SER A 91 4.16 -14.29 7.29
N GLU A 92 4.92 -13.25 6.95
CA GLU A 92 6.08 -12.77 7.72
C GLU A 92 5.70 -11.80 8.85
N THR A 93 4.70 -10.94 8.62
CA THR A 93 4.27 -9.95 9.61
C THR A 93 3.18 -10.46 10.54
N LYS A 94 2.34 -11.39 10.07
CA LYS A 94 1.09 -11.86 10.70
C LYS A 94 0.04 -10.77 10.84
N ILE A 95 0.16 -9.69 10.04
CA ILE A 95 -0.79 -8.57 10.03
C ILE A 95 -1.55 -8.61 8.70
N PRO A 96 -2.89 -8.56 8.74
CA PRO A 96 -3.73 -8.50 7.54
C PRO A 96 -3.32 -7.37 6.59
N VAL A 97 -3.48 -7.59 5.28
CA VAL A 97 -3.08 -6.65 4.24
C VAL A 97 -4.29 -6.26 3.38
N ILE A 98 -4.46 -4.97 3.15
CA ILE A 98 -5.43 -4.38 2.23
C ILE A 98 -4.65 -3.61 1.17
N VAL A 99 -4.89 -3.91 -0.10
CA VAL A 99 -4.38 -3.12 -1.24
C VAL A 99 -5.50 -2.22 -1.71
N ILE A 100 -5.23 -0.93 -1.84
CA ILE A 100 -6.20 0.10 -2.27
C ILE A 100 -5.83 0.60 -3.66
N ASN A 101 -6.82 0.75 -4.52
CA ASN A 101 -6.69 1.39 -5.81
C ASN A 101 -7.83 2.38 -6.03
N ARG A 102 -7.52 3.60 -6.52
CA ARG A 102 -8.51 4.65 -6.84
C ARG A 102 -9.31 4.33 -8.11
N LYS A 103 -8.73 3.51 -8.99
CA LYS A 103 -9.33 3.06 -10.25
C LYS A 103 -9.11 1.57 -10.39
N ILE A 104 -9.98 0.91 -11.14
CA ILE A 104 -9.78 -0.49 -11.48
C ILE A 104 -8.48 -0.64 -12.27
N PRO A 105 -7.51 -1.45 -11.80
CA PRO A 105 -6.26 -1.68 -12.52
C PRO A 105 -6.49 -2.34 -13.89
N ASP A 106 -5.88 -1.79 -14.94
CA ASP A 106 -5.87 -2.43 -16.25
C ASP A 106 -4.82 -3.56 -16.29
N LEU A 107 -5.23 -4.73 -15.85
CA LEU A 107 -4.37 -5.90 -15.79
C LEU A 107 -3.77 -6.29 -17.14
N LYS A 108 -4.45 -5.99 -18.25
CA LYS A 108 -3.95 -6.29 -19.60
C LYS A 108 -2.76 -5.37 -19.93
N SER A 109 -2.91 -4.09 -19.70
CA SER A 109 -1.83 -3.11 -19.92
C SER A 109 -0.65 -3.36 -18.99
N ILE A 110 -0.91 -3.70 -17.72
CA ILE A 110 0.14 -4.07 -16.75
C ILE A 110 0.92 -5.29 -17.24
N LYS A 111 0.24 -6.36 -17.66
CA LYS A 111 0.88 -7.57 -18.18
C LYS A 111 1.77 -7.27 -19.38
N THR A 112 1.25 -6.51 -20.36
CA THR A 112 2.00 -6.12 -21.56
C THR A 112 3.25 -5.30 -21.20
N ALA A 113 3.15 -4.39 -20.22
CA ALA A 113 4.28 -3.60 -19.76
C ALA A 113 5.35 -4.48 -19.08
N LEU A 114 4.94 -5.45 -18.28
CA LEU A 114 5.84 -6.41 -17.67
C LEU A 114 6.57 -7.28 -18.71
N GLU A 115 5.84 -7.85 -19.65
CA GLU A 115 6.40 -8.68 -20.75
C GLU A 115 7.44 -7.91 -21.58
N LYS A 116 7.22 -6.60 -21.78
CA LYS A 116 8.10 -5.76 -22.60
C LYS A 116 9.38 -5.35 -21.88
N ASN A 117 9.32 -5.14 -20.55
CA ASN A 117 10.39 -4.45 -19.81
C ASN A 117 11.15 -5.36 -18.85
N PHE A 118 10.69 -6.58 -18.56
CA PHE A 118 11.29 -7.43 -17.54
C PHE A 118 11.47 -8.86 -17.99
N GLU A 119 12.68 -9.40 -17.89
CA GLU A 119 12.96 -10.81 -18.17
C GLU A 119 12.26 -11.75 -17.17
N ASP A 120 12.04 -11.29 -15.95
CA ASP A 120 11.37 -12.01 -14.86
C ASP A 120 9.86 -11.73 -14.80
N PHE A 121 9.25 -11.30 -15.92
CA PHE A 121 7.84 -10.87 -15.97
C PHE A 121 6.84 -11.93 -15.46
N GLU A 122 7.09 -13.20 -15.69
CA GLU A 122 6.22 -14.29 -15.23
C GLU A 122 6.15 -14.33 -13.69
N LYS A 123 7.29 -14.15 -13.03
CA LYS A 123 7.37 -14.08 -11.57
C LYS A 123 6.60 -12.89 -11.04
N ARG A 124 6.79 -11.69 -11.64
CA ARG A 124 6.09 -10.46 -11.27
C ARG A 124 4.58 -10.61 -11.50
N TRP A 125 4.20 -11.11 -12.65
CA TRP A 125 2.80 -11.34 -12.99
C TRP A 125 2.11 -12.30 -12.01
N LYS A 126 2.78 -13.39 -11.64
CA LYS A 126 2.28 -14.35 -10.65
C LYS A 126 2.05 -13.68 -9.28
N MET A 127 2.93 -12.77 -8.86
CA MET A 127 2.74 -12.04 -7.60
C MET A 127 1.47 -11.16 -7.65
N ILE A 128 1.23 -10.46 -8.77
CA ILE A 128 0.00 -9.68 -8.97
C ILE A 128 -1.25 -10.56 -8.91
N LEU A 129 -1.25 -11.69 -9.60
CA LEU A 129 -2.39 -12.62 -9.59
C LEU A 129 -2.63 -13.23 -8.21
N ASN A 130 -1.56 -13.47 -7.44
CA ASN A 130 -1.64 -14.01 -6.09
C ASN A 130 -2.30 -13.06 -5.08
N ALA A 131 -2.40 -11.76 -5.40
CA ALA A 131 -3.12 -10.80 -4.58
C ALA A 131 -4.65 -11.04 -4.56
N GLY A 132 -5.14 -11.89 -5.45
CA GLY A 132 -6.55 -12.28 -5.49
C GLY A 132 -7.40 -11.34 -6.33
N LYS A 133 -8.72 -11.50 -6.19
CA LYS A 133 -9.71 -10.77 -6.98
C LYS A 133 -9.79 -9.30 -6.52
N ILE A 134 -9.82 -8.38 -7.47
CA ILE A 134 -10.12 -6.97 -7.23
C ILE A 134 -11.62 -6.84 -6.97
N LYS A 135 -11.97 -6.19 -5.86
CA LYS A 135 -13.35 -5.93 -5.42
C LYS A 135 -13.62 -4.44 -5.46
N GLU A 136 -14.88 -4.05 -5.56
CA GLU A 136 -15.31 -2.66 -5.60
C GLU A 136 -16.14 -2.33 -4.37
N LEU A 137 -15.72 -1.31 -3.62
CA LEU A 137 -16.51 -0.68 -2.59
C LEU A 137 -17.09 0.62 -3.14
N LYS A 138 -18.41 0.67 -3.30
CA LYS A 138 -19.13 1.85 -3.81
C LYS A 138 -19.46 2.79 -2.66
N LEU A 139 -19.00 4.04 -2.77
CA LEU A 139 -19.39 5.15 -1.92
C LEU A 139 -20.33 6.08 -2.70
N GLU A 140 -20.96 7.02 -2.02
CA GLU A 140 -21.94 7.92 -2.66
C GLU A 140 -21.39 8.70 -3.88
N LYS A 141 -20.12 9.09 -3.85
CA LYS A 141 -19.50 9.98 -4.84
C LYS A 141 -18.40 9.34 -5.68
N PHE A 142 -17.87 8.20 -5.26
CA PHE A 142 -16.75 7.49 -5.90
C PHE A 142 -16.73 6.03 -5.52
N SER A 143 -15.89 5.24 -6.18
CA SER A 143 -15.59 3.85 -5.79
C SER A 143 -14.14 3.71 -5.38
N ILE A 144 -13.88 2.79 -4.45
CA ILE A 144 -12.54 2.31 -4.09
C ILE A 144 -12.46 0.86 -4.53
N TYR A 145 -11.37 0.51 -5.19
CA TYR A 145 -11.09 -0.88 -5.56
C TYR A 145 -10.07 -1.45 -4.60
N TYR A 146 -10.31 -2.66 -4.11
CA TYR A 146 -9.44 -3.25 -3.11
C TYR A 146 -9.21 -4.75 -3.32
N GLN A 147 -8.12 -5.23 -2.74
CA GLN A 147 -7.81 -6.64 -2.51
C GLN A 147 -7.44 -6.79 -1.04
N ASN A 148 -7.76 -7.92 -0.43
CA ASN A 148 -7.49 -8.14 0.99
C ASN A 148 -6.98 -9.55 1.24
N LEU A 149 -6.18 -9.68 2.29
CA LEU A 149 -5.70 -10.95 2.81
C LEU A 149 -5.67 -10.92 4.33
N GLY A 150 -6.25 -11.93 4.96
CA GLY A 150 -6.29 -12.08 6.41
C GLY A 150 -7.44 -11.35 7.11
N LEU A 151 -8.40 -10.81 6.33
CA LEU A 151 -9.67 -10.22 6.78
C LEU A 151 -10.80 -10.71 5.90
N GLU A 152 -12.01 -10.75 6.42
CA GLU A 152 -13.22 -10.90 5.62
C GLU A 152 -13.56 -9.58 4.91
N ASP A 153 -14.42 -9.66 3.87
CA ASP A 153 -14.75 -8.50 3.04
C ASP A 153 -15.44 -7.41 3.83
N GLU A 154 -16.40 -7.80 4.68
CA GLU A 154 -17.15 -6.87 5.52
C GLU A 154 -16.25 -6.11 6.50
N GLU A 155 -15.28 -6.79 7.10
CA GLU A 155 -14.30 -6.15 7.99
C GLU A 155 -13.37 -5.20 7.22
N THR A 156 -12.97 -5.61 6.01
CA THR A 156 -12.14 -4.80 5.12
C THR A 156 -12.85 -3.51 4.73
N GLU A 157 -14.09 -3.60 4.31
CA GLU A 157 -14.92 -2.45 3.93
C GLU A 157 -15.19 -1.52 5.11
N GLU A 158 -15.46 -2.06 6.31
CA GLU A 158 -15.61 -1.27 7.54
C GLU A 158 -14.32 -0.47 7.85
N ILE A 159 -13.14 -1.06 7.69
CA ILE A 159 -11.85 -0.39 7.89
C ILE A 159 -11.62 0.70 6.84
N ILE A 160 -11.90 0.43 5.57
CA ILE A 160 -11.77 1.41 4.48
C ILE A 160 -12.69 2.61 4.76
N LEU A 161 -13.96 2.38 5.08
CA LEU A 161 -14.94 3.42 5.38
C LEU A 161 -14.53 4.26 6.60
N LEU A 162 -14.13 3.59 7.68
CA LEU A 162 -13.67 4.23 8.91
C LEU A 162 -12.49 5.19 8.65
N SER A 163 -11.57 4.80 7.79
CA SER A 163 -10.33 5.54 7.53
C SER A 163 -10.41 6.51 6.34
N THR A 164 -11.50 6.53 5.57
CA THR A 164 -11.70 7.47 4.45
C THR A 164 -12.47 8.68 4.93
N LYS A 165 -11.83 9.86 5.06
CA LYS A 165 -12.40 11.07 5.66
C LYS A 165 -12.41 12.27 4.72
N HIS A 166 -11.25 12.71 4.24
CA HIS A 166 -11.06 13.99 3.55
C HIS A 166 -10.76 13.86 2.06
N ALA A 167 -10.50 12.66 1.57
CA ALA A 167 -10.15 12.38 0.18
C ALA A 167 -10.83 11.10 -0.31
N GLN A 168 -10.60 10.75 -1.57
CA GLN A 168 -11.11 9.50 -2.17
C GLN A 168 -10.26 8.27 -1.85
N ILE A 169 -9.40 8.38 -0.85
CA ILE A 169 -8.57 7.29 -0.33
C ILE A 169 -8.51 7.39 1.21
N PRO A 170 -8.20 6.28 1.88
CA PRO A 170 -8.00 6.27 3.33
C PRO A 170 -6.90 7.24 3.80
N GLU A 171 -7.13 7.93 4.91
CA GLU A 171 -6.21 8.91 5.49
C GLU A 171 -4.79 8.38 5.72
N PRO A 172 -4.58 7.11 6.18
CA PRO A 172 -3.23 6.57 6.32
C PRO A 172 -2.42 6.62 5.01
N LEU A 173 -3.04 6.34 3.86
CA LEU A 173 -2.39 6.39 2.56
C LEU A 173 -2.19 7.82 2.08
N ARG A 174 -3.24 8.66 2.21
CA ARG A 174 -3.15 10.06 1.84
C ARG A 174 -1.99 10.77 2.55
N VAL A 175 -1.85 10.54 3.84
CA VAL A 175 -0.79 11.16 4.63
C VAL A 175 0.58 10.56 4.33
N ALA A 176 0.67 9.24 4.08
CA ALA A 176 1.92 8.62 3.62
C ALA A 176 2.41 9.25 2.31
N HIS A 177 1.51 9.44 1.34
CA HIS A 177 1.80 10.13 0.08
C HIS A 177 2.30 11.56 0.28
N LEU A 178 1.60 12.36 1.09
CA LEU A 178 1.98 13.75 1.37
C LEU A 178 3.37 13.84 2.00
N ILE A 179 3.66 12.98 2.97
CA ILE A 179 4.97 12.96 3.64
C ILE A 179 6.07 12.52 2.68
N ALA A 180 5.85 11.43 1.91
CA ALA A 180 6.82 10.93 0.97
C ALA A 180 7.16 11.97 -0.12
N THR A 181 6.14 12.63 -0.67
CA THR A 181 6.30 13.69 -1.66
C THR A 181 7.00 14.91 -1.07
N GLY A 182 6.59 15.35 0.11
CA GLY A 182 7.21 16.49 0.80
C GLY A 182 8.69 16.28 1.14
N ILE A 183 9.08 15.05 1.51
CA ILE A 183 10.49 14.70 1.76
C ILE A 183 11.33 14.79 0.48
N VAL A 184 10.79 14.30 -0.64
CA VAL A 184 11.57 14.23 -1.91
C VAL A 184 11.60 15.56 -2.64
N LYS A 185 10.46 16.28 -2.70
CA LYS A 185 10.32 17.53 -3.48
C LYS A 185 10.44 18.80 -2.66
N GLY A 186 10.41 18.70 -1.33
CA GLY A 186 10.39 19.85 -0.43
C GLY A 186 8.98 20.38 -0.15
N GLU A 187 8.00 20.02 -0.97
CA GLU A 187 6.57 20.31 -0.77
C GLU A 187 5.72 19.19 -1.33
N SER A 188 4.51 19.02 -0.81
CA SER A 188 3.58 18.04 -1.33
C SER A 188 2.83 18.60 -2.53
N GLU A 189 2.89 17.91 -3.66
CA GLU A 189 2.17 18.22 -4.89
C GLU A 189 1.18 17.11 -5.24
N GLY A 190 0.12 17.49 -5.97
CA GLY A 190 -0.86 16.54 -6.49
C GLY A 190 -2.03 16.28 -5.56
N HIS A 191 -2.98 15.51 -6.07
CA HIS A 191 -4.12 15.03 -5.30
C HIS A 191 -3.75 13.67 -4.69
N ALA A 192 -3.54 13.68 -3.38
CA ALA A 192 -3.50 12.45 -2.60
C ALA A 192 -4.90 11.82 -2.57
#